data_6b79b949ab1bd9851036a0b84643d33e
#
_entry.id   6b79b949ab1bd9851036a0b84643d33e
#
_cell.length_a   1.000
_cell.length_b   1.000
_cell.length_c   1.000
_cell.angle_alpha   90.00
_cell.angle_beta   90.00
_cell.angle_gamma   90.00
#
_symmetry.space_group_name_H-M   'P 1'
#
loop_
_entity.id
_entity.type
_entity.pdbx_description
1 polymer ?
#
loop_
_entity_poly.entity_id
_entity_poly.type
_entity_poly.pdbx_seq_one_letter_code
_entity_poly.pdbx_strand_id
1 'polypeptide(L)'
;IADWFGIEHIFCSSGTADVYNPKTIQATMGAIARVKLHYCNLPDFLKSASQKNTPIFGTFLDGENIYTQELPANGIIIMGNEGNGISKQIAEMVTHRILIPNYPQGCETSESLNVAVATAIVCAEFRRRTAWSSSL
;
A
#
# COMPACT_ATOMS: atom_id res chain seq x y z
N ILE A 1 8.86 -6.59 -3.18
CA ILE A 1 8.05 -6.50 -1.94
C ILE A 1 6.71 -7.20 -2.12
N ALA A 2 5.96 -6.87 -3.15
CA ALA A 2 4.66 -7.49 -3.42
C ALA A 2 4.78 -9.02 -3.57
N ASP A 3 5.77 -9.47 -4.33
CA ASP A 3 6.01 -10.89 -4.51
C ASP A 3 6.34 -11.58 -3.18
N TRP A 4 7.18 -10.96 -2.37
CA TRP A 4 7.58 -11.52 -1.07
C TRP A 4 6.38 -11.73 -0.14
N PHE A 5 5.43 -10.79 -0.13
CA PHE A 5 4.27 -10.86 0.74
C PHE A 5 3.02 -11.46 0.08
N GLY A 6 3.17 -12.06 -1.09
CA GLY A 6 2.06 -12.73 -1.76
C GLY A 6 0.98 -11.81 -2.29
N ILE A 7 1.35 -10.59 -2.66
CA ILE A 7 0.45 -9.63 -3.29
C ILE A 7 0.42 -9.94 -4.79
N GLU A 8 -0.73 -10.33 -5.30
CA GLU A 8 -0.84 -10.79 -6.68
C GLU A 8 -1.04 -9.65 -7.68
N HIS A 9 -1.63 -8.53 -7.27
CA HIS A 9 -2.00 -7.45 -8.18
C HIS A 9 -1.52 -6.11 -7.67
N ILE A 10 -0.92 -5.33 -8.58
CA ILE A 10 -0.56 -3.94 -8.33
C ILE A 10 -1.30 -3.10 -9.37
N PHE A 11 -2.04 -2.10 -8.91
CA PHE A 11 -2.76 -1.17 -9.77
C PHE A 11 -2.07 0.19 -9.74
N CYS A 12 -1.70 0.69 -10.91
CA CYS A 12 -0.93 1.92 -11.06
C CYS A 12 -1.76 2.97 -11.78
N SER A 13 -1.67 4.22 -11.33
CA SER A 13 -2.23 5.35 -12.08
C SER A 13 -1.36 5.66 -13.30
N SER A 14 -1.93 6.41 -14.25
CA SER A 14 -1.21 6.79 -15.47
C SER A 14 0.01 7.67 -15.22
N GLY A 15 0.11 8.30 -14.03
CA GLY A 15 1.27 9.11 -13.67
C GLY A 15 2.37 8.36 -12.93
N THR A 16 2.21 7.05 -12.73
CA THR A 16 3.20 6.23 -12.03
C THR A 16 4.40 5.99 -12.93
N ALA A 17 5.62 6.00 -12.35
CA ALA A 17 6.84 5.72 -13.09
C ALA A 17 6.76 4.35 -13.79
N ASP A 18 7.31 4.27 -15.00
CA ASP A 18 7.28 3.05 -15.79
C ASP A 18 8.13 1.96 -15.13
N VAL A 19 7.48 0.88 -14.68
CA VAL A 19 8.16 -0.27 -14.08
C VAL A 19 8.88 -1.14 -15.12
N TYR A 20 8.61 -0.91 -16.40
CA TYR A 20 9.29 -1.61 -17.49
C TYR A 20 10.55 -0.92 -17.96
N ASN A 21 11.04 0.08 -17.24
CA ASN A 21 12.37 0.64 -17.47
C ASN A 21 13.40 -0.49 -17.44
N PRO A 22 14.36 -0.55 -18.38
CA PRO A 22 15.30 -1.67 -18.48
C PRO A 22 16.02 -2.02 -17.18
N LYS A 23 16.43 -1.01 -16.38
CA LYS A 23 17.08 -1.24 -15.10
C LYS A 23 16.15 -1.90 -14.09
N THR A 24 14.90 -1.48 -14.07
CA THR A 24 13.89 -2.03 -13.17
C THR A 24 13.58 -3.48 -13.52
N ILE A 25 13.41 -3.78 -14.81
CA ILE A 25 13.14 -5.14 -15.27
C ILE A 25 14.28 -6.07 -14.86
N GLN A 26 15.54 -5.66 -15.07
CA GLN A 26 16.68 -6.49 -14.75
C GLN A 26 16.77 -6.80 -13.25
N ALA A 27 16.48 -5.82 -12.40
CA ALA A 27 16.59 -5.97 -10.96
C ALA A 27 15.42 -6.77 -10.33
N THR A 28 14.24 -6.74 -10.95
CA THR A 28 13.02 -7.29 -10.35
C THR A 28 12.30 -8.30 -11.24
N MET A 29 12.99 -8.89 -12.19
CA MET A 29 12.38 -9.78 -13.19
C MET A 29 11.56 -10.92 -12.54
N GLY A 30 12.07 -11.54 -11.50
CA GLY A 30 11.37 -12.61 -10.80
C GLY A 30 10.07 -12.15 -10.17
N ALA A 31 10.05 -10.97 -9.54
CA ALA A 31 8.85 -10.40 -8.95
C ALA A 31 7.82 -10.02 -10.01
N ILE A 32 8.27 -9.40 -11.12
CA ILE A 32 7.37 -9.03 -12.22
C ILE A 32 6.71 -10.25 -12.83
N ALA A 33 7.40 -11.38 -12.91
CA ALA A 33 6.84 -12.62 -13.47
C ALA A 33 5.70 -13.19 -12.64
N ARG A 34 5.65 -12.88 -11.33
CA ARG A 34 4.62 -13.40 -10.41
C ARG A 34 3.54 -12.37 -10.10
N VAL A 35 3.90 -11.10 -10.06
CA VAL A 35 2.99 -10.01 -9.73
C VAL A 35 2.40 -9.42 -11.01
N LYS A 36 1.09 -9.30 -11.06
CA LYS A 36 0.40 -8.73 -12.22
C LYS A 36 0.25 -7.23 -12.02
N LEU A 37 0.76 -6.47 -13.00
CA LEU A 37 0.69 -5.02 -13.01
C LEU A 37 -0.46 -4.56 -13.90
N HIS A 38 -1.25 -3.62 -13.40
CA HIS A 38 -2.38 -3.06 -14.12
C HIS A 38 -2.27 -1.53 -14.11
N TYR A 39 -2.43 -0.93 -15.28
CA TYR A 39 -2.52 0.52 -15.39
C TYR A 39 -3.98 0.88 -15.60
N CYS A 40 -4.53 1.74 -14.78
CA CYS A 40 -5.95 2.04 -14.80
C CYS A 40 -6.24 3.45 -14.27
N ASN A 41 -7.49 3.86 -14.44
CA ASN A 41 -8.00 5.03 -13.74
C ASN A 41 -8.29 4.63 -12.30
N LEU A 42 -7.42 5.03 -11.35
CA LEU A 42 -7.55 4.65 -9.96
C LEU A 42 -8.86 5.09 -9.33
N PRO A 43 -9.36 6.35 -9.55
CA PRO A 43 -10.66 6.72 -8.98
C PRO A 43 -11.80 5.79 -9.40
N ASP A 44 -11.86 5.38 -10.67
CA ASP A 44 -12.88 4.45 -11.16
C ASP A 44 -12.73 3.07 -10.53
N PHE A 45 -11.49 2.58 -10.43
CA PHE A 45 -11.21 1.30 -9.80
C PHE A 45 -11.64 1.28 -8.34
N LEU A 46 -11.30 2.33 -7.59
CA LEU A 46 -11.63 2.42 -6.17
C LEU A 46 -13.13 2.59 -5.94
N LYS A 47 -13.81 3.31 -6.84
CA LYS A 47 -15.26 3.44 -6.78
C LYS A 47 -15.94 2.09 -6.96
N SER A 48 -15.48 1.28 -7.88
CA SER A 48 -15.98 -0.07 -8.08
C SER A 48 -15.75 -0.95 -6.85
N ALA A 49 -14.57 -0.86 -6.25
CA ALA A 49 -14.24 -1.60 -5.02
C ALA A 49 -15.14 -1.17 -3.87
N SER A 50 -15.39 0.13 -3.74
CA SER A 50 -16.26 0.69 -2.71
C SER A 50 -17.69 0.16 -2.84
N GLN A 51 -18.18 0.02 -4.06
CA GLN A 51 -19.51 -0.54 -4.32
C GLN A 51 -19.63 -2.00 -3.86
N LYS A 52 -18.51 -2.71 -3.80
CA LYS A 52 -18.44 -4.10 -3.31
C LYS A 52 -18.11 -4.17 -1.83
N ASN A 53 -18.08 -3.04 -1.14
CA ASN A 53 -17.73 -2.94 0.28
C ASN A 53 -16.31 -3.47 0.59
N THR A 54 -15.39 -3.37 -0.36
CA THR A 54 -14.00 -3.74 -0.15
C THR A 54 -13.31 -2.70 0.73
N PRO A 55 -12.64 -3.09 1.83
CA PRO A 55 -11.91 -2.13 2.65
C PRO A 55 -10.76 -1.49 1.87
N ILE A 56 -10.61 -0.18 2.00
CA ILE A 56 -9.56 0.58 1.34
C ILE A 56 -8.72 1.27 2.41
N PHE A 57 -7.47 0.84 2.57
CA PHE A 57 -6.52 1.37 3.53
C PHE A 57 -5.57 2.35 2.83
N GLY A 58 -5.29 3.45 3.48
CA GLY A 58 -4.30 4.40 3.00
C GLY A 58 -3.43 4.91 4.13
N THR A 59 -2.16 5.19 3.83
CA THR A 59 -1.20 5.70 4.81
C THR A 59 -1.29 7.22 4.89
N PHE A 60 -1.49 7.75 6.10
CA PHE A 60 -1.62 9.18 6.36
C PHE A 60 -0.96 9.55 7.68
N LEU A 61 -0.49 10.79 7.78
CA LEU A 61 0.09 11.29 9.03
C LEU A 61 -0.94 11.41 10.16
N ASP A 62 -2.21 11.59 9.81
CA ASP A 62 -3.31 11.66 10.77
C ASP A 62 -4.09 10.35 10.89
N GLY A 63 -3.51 9.25 10.42
CA GLY A 63 -4.13 7.93 10.52
C GLY A 63 -4.00 7.31 11.89
N GLU A 64 -4.70 6.20 12.09
CA GLU A 64 -4.57 5.39 13.29
C GLU A 64 -3.35 4.49 13.22
N ASN A 65 -2.71 4.27 14.36
CA ASN A 65 -1.54 3.39 14.46
C ASN A 65 -1.86 2.01 13.89
N ILE A 66 -1.09 1.59 12.89
CA ILE A 66 -1.31 0.32 12.20
C ILE A 66 -1.24 -0.88 13.15
N TYR A 67 -0.44 -0.78 14.22
CA TYR A 67 -0.23 -1.90 15.14
C TYR A 67 -1.40 -2.12 16.10
N THR A 68 -2.25 -1.13 16.28
CA THR A 68 -3.41 -1.22 17.18
C THR A 68 -4.74 -1.35 16.42
N GLN A 69 -4.73 -1.15 15.11
CA GLN A 69 -5.93 -1.22 14.29
C GLN A 69 -6.21 -2.65 13.83
N GLU A 70 -7.46 -3.02 13.68
CA GLU A 70 -7.82 -4.31 13.09
C GLU A 70 -7.55 -4.29 11.60
N LEU A 71 -6.86 -5.34 11.12
CA LEU A 71 -6.50 -5.46 9.71
C LEU A 71 -7.10 -6.75 9.14
N PRO A 72 -8.01 -6.66 8.17
CA PRO A 72 -8.62 -7.85 7.56
C PRO A 72 -7.66 -8.56 6.60
N ALA A 73 -8.02 -9.78 6.22
CA ALA A 73 -7.23 -10.57 5.27
C ALA A 73 -7.28 -10.01 3.86
N ASN A 74 -8.39 -9.37 3.50
CA ASN A 74 -8.62 -8.86 2.15
C ASN A 74 -8.83 -7.36 2.19
N GLY A 75 -8.41 -6.69 1.12
CA GLY A 75 -8.59 -5.25 1.00
C GLY A 75 -7.61 -4.66 0.01
N ILE A 76 -7.68 -3.36 -0.12
CA ILE A 76 -6.79 -2.59 -0.98
C ILE A 76 -5.93 -1.72 -0.09
N ILE A 77 -4.63 -1.68 -0.37
CA ILE A 77 -3.68 -0.81 0.33
C ILE A 77 -3.20 0.24 -0.67
N ILE A 78 -3.38 1.50 -0.34
CA ILE A 78 -2.93 2.61 -1.18
C ILE A 78 -1.67 3.20 -0.57
N MET A 79 -0.62 3.24 -1.38
CA MET A 79 0.65 3.87 -1.01
C MET A 79 0.80 5.17 -1.79
N GLY A 80 1.11 6.25 -1.09
CA GLY A 80 1.28 7.54 -1.72
C GLY A 80 2.62 7.70 -2.41
N ASN A 81 2.69 8.70 -3.29
CA ASN A 81 3.91 9.16 -3.92
C ASN A 81 4.82 9.79 -2.88
N GLU A 82 6.14 9.64 -3.01
CA GLU A 82 7.12 10.17 -2.05
C GLU A 82 7.05 11.70 -1.90
N GLY A 83 6.75 12.43 -2.98
CA GLY A 83 6.70 13.88 -2.93
C GLY A 83 5.38 14.44 -2.42
N ASN A 84 4.27 13.90 -2.88
CA ASN A 84 2.95 14.48 -2.69
C ASN A 84 1.99 13.65 -1.85
N GLY A 85 2.39 12.43 -1.46
CA GLY A 85 1.51 11.53 -0.73
C GLY A 85 0.33 11.08 -1.58
N ILE A 86 -0.77 10.76 -0.94
CA ILE A 86 -2.01 10.35 -1.60
C ILE A 86 -2.78 11.60 -2.00
N SER A 87 -3.25 11.66 -3.26
CA SER A 87 -4.03 12.81 -3.74
C SER A 87 -5.33 12.96 -2.95
N LYS A 88 -5.85 14.18 -2.91
CA LYS A 88 -7.10 14.48 -2.21
C LYS A 88 -8.26 13.63 -2.73
N GLN A 89 -8.38 13.48 -4.04
CA GLN A 89 -9.43 12.69 -4.66
C GLN A 89 -9.38 11.23 -4.19
N ILE A 90 -8.21 10.64 -4.16
CA ILE A 90 -8.02 9.25 -3.70
C ILE A 90 -8.23 9.15 -2.19
N ALA A 91 -7.74 10.13 -1.43
CA ALA A 91 -7.90 10.15 0.02
C ALA A 91 -9.38 10.11 0.46
N GLU A 92 -10.26 10.73 -0.30
CA GLU A 92 -11.69 10.73 -0.02
C GLU A 92 -12.32 9.34 -0.19
N MET A 93 -11.67 8.45 -0.92
CA MET A 93 -12.15 7.08 -1.15
C MET A 93 -11.61 6.07 -0.14
N VAL A 94 -10.65 6.47 0.69
CA VAL A 94 -10.06 5.60 1.71
C VAL A 94 -11.07 5.38 2.84
N THR A 95 -11.29 4.11 3.20
CA THR A 95 -12.20 3.77 4.30
C THR A 95 -11.49 3.71 5.64
N HIS A 96 -10.19 3.41 5.64
CA HIS A 96 -9.40 3.27 6.86
C HIS A 96 -8.05 3.98 6.68
N ARG A 97 -7.82 4.98 7.52
CA ARG A 97 -6.56 5.73 7.50
C ARG A 97 -5.61 5.11 8.50
N ILE A 98 -4.43 4.69 8.03
CA ILE A 98 -3.43 4.02 8.86
C ILE A 98 -2.17 4.87 8.95
N LEU A 99 -1.45 4.71 10.05
CA LEU A 99 -0.20 5.41 10.32
C LEU A 99 0.86 4.41 10.75
N ILE A 100 2.05 4.53 10.15
CA ILE A 100 3.25 3.86 10.67
C ILE A 100 3.85 4.81 11.70
N PRO A 101 3.83 4.45 13.01
CA PRO A 101 4.30 5.39 14.04
C PRO A 101 5.81 5.57 13.99
N ASN A 102 6.26 6.79 14.26
CA ASN A 102 7.67 7.07 14.47
C ASN A 102 8.04 6.94 15.95
N TYR A 103 9.31 7.05 16.28
CA TYR A 103 9.76 6.99 17.67
C TYR A 103 10.70 8.16 17.97
N PRO A 104 10.52 8.86 19.10
CA PRO A 104 9.36 8.75 20.00
C PRO A 104 8.08 9.13 19.30
N GLN A 105 6.98 8.49 19.66
CA GLN A 105 5.70 8.68 19.00
C GLN A 105 5.26 10.13 19.07
N GLY A 106 4.86 10.69 17.92
CA GLY A 106 4.40 12.06 17.82
C GLY A 106 5.50 13.10 17.65
N CYS A 107 6.78 12.70 17.63
CA CYS A 107 7.87 13.63 17.35
C CYS A 107 7.94 13.98 15.87
N GLU A 108 8.35 15.21 15.58
CA GLU A 108 8.57 15.64 14.19
C GLU A 108 9.76 14.88 13.62
N THR A 109 9.59 14.42 12.38
CA THR A 109 10.68 13.85 11.59
C THR A 109 10.89 14.74 10.37
N SER A 110 12.13 14.93 9.98
CA SER A 110 12.46 15.81 8.85
C SER A 110 12.09 15.21 7.50
N GLU A 111 11.89 13.88 7.44
CA GLU A 111 11.62 13.17 6.20
C GLU A 111 10.55 12.11 6.40
N SER A 112 9.77 11.85 5.36
CA SER A 112 8.86 10.73 5.33
C SER A 112 9.62 9.44 5.01
N LEU A 113 9.04 8.29 5.36
CA LEU A 113 9.61 7.01 4.98
C LEU A 113 9.60 6.84 3.46
N ASN A 114 10.64 6.20 2.95
CA ASN A 114 10.67 5.75 1.57
C ASN A 114 9.44 4.88 1.30
N VAL A 115 8.82 5.04 0.13
CA VAL A 115 7.58 4.33 -0.20
C VAL A 115 7.77 2.81 -0.20
N ALA A 116 8.91 2.31 -0.65
CA ALA A 116 9.17 0.87 -0.63
C ALA A 116 9.31 0.33 0.79
N VAL A 117 9.99 1.08 1.67
CA VAL A 117 10.12 0.72 3.08
C VAL A 117 8.75 0.73 3.75
N ALA A 118 7.97 1.77 3.54
CA ALA A 118 6.63 1.88 4.11
C ALA A 118 5.73 0.73 3.61
N THR A 119 5.80 0.40 2.33
CA THR A 119 5.04 -0.70 1.74
C THR A 119 5.41 -2.04 2.40
N ALA A 120 6.70 -2.29 2.62
CA ALA A 120 7.15 -3.51 3.28
C ALA A 120 6.60 -3.62 4.71
N ILE A 121 6.63 -2.53 5.47
CA ILE A 121 6.12 -2.51 6.83
C ILE A 121 4.61 -2.80 6.85
N VAL A 122 3.85 -2.13 5.99
CA VAL A 122 2.40 -2.32 5.92
C VAL A 122 2.05 -3.74 5.51
N CYS A 123 2.66 -4.26 4.46
CA CYS A 123 2.40 -5.62 3.99
C CYS A 123 2.79 -6.66 5.04
N ALA A 124 3.91 -6.48 5.71
CA ALA A 124 4.34 -7.37 6.77
C ALA A 124 3.31 -7.44 7.90
N GLU A 125 2.79 -6.29 8.33
CA GLU A 125 1.80 -6.25 9.41
C GLU A 125 0.47 -6.90 9.01
N PHE A 126 -0.01 -6.66 7.79
CA PHE A 126 -1.20 -7.34 7.30
C PHE A 126 -1.02 -8.86 7.29
N ARG A 127 0.11 -9.34 6.78
CA ARG A 127 0.37 -10.79 6.72
C ARG A 127 0.58 -11.40 8.10
N ARG A 128 1.25 -10.70 9.00
CA ARG A 128 1.45 -11.17 10.37
C ARG A 128 0.12 -11.50 11.03
N ARG A 129 -0.88 -10.66 10.83
CA ARG A 129 -2.18 -10.85 11.46
C ARG A 129 -3.04 -11.93 10.82
N THR A 130 -2.85 -12.18 9.53
CA THR A 130 -3.72 -13.10 8.79
C THR A 130 -3.08 -14.46 8.58
N ALA A 131 -1.83 -14.49 8.10
CA ALA A 131 -1.18 -15.75 7.72
C ALA A 131 -0.63 -16.52 8.91
N TRP A 132 -0.01 -15.83 9.86
CA TRP A 132 0.70 -16.51 10.95
C TRP A 132 -0.16 -16.76 12.17
N SER A 133 -1.13 -15.90 12.44
CA SER A 133 -2.03 -16.15 13.56
C SER A 133 -3.02 -17.28 13.30
N SER A 134 -3.35 -17.58 12.04
CA SER A 134 -4.25 -18.67 11.70
C SER A 134 -3.58 -20.05 11.68
N SER A 135 -2.26 -20.11 11.68
CA SER A 135 -1.53 -21.37 11.68
C SER A 135 -1.27 -21.92 13.10
N LEU A 136 -1.68 -21.18 14.09
CA LEU A 136 -1.60 -21.61 15.48
C LEU A 136 -2.92 -22.17 15.95
#